data_f0c25af56443e31577bf70fa2f59aac0
#
_entry.id   f0c25af56443e31577bf70fa2f59aac0
#
_cell.length_a   1.000
_cell.length_b   1.000
_cell.length_c   1.000
_cell.angle_alpha   90.00
_cell.angle_beta   90.00
_cell.angle_gamma   90.00
#
_symmetry.space_group_name_H-M   'P 1'
#
loop_
_entity.id
_entity.type
_entity.pdbx_description
1 polymer ?
#
loop_
_entity_poly.entity_id
_entity_poly.type
_entity_poly.pdbx_seq_one_letter_code
_entity_poly.pdbx_strand_id
1 'polypeptide(L)'
;PATSQNFQGILDNGTLIPPDINGAVGTSYTIETTNQQFNIYNKSSGSLNSTVSITTLFAPSGLSGYYDPHVIYDPTADRFVICIDAGGGTASNPSYFALAVSASGDPTGSWYIYKVECTPSATSDFMDYPMLGFSSSWIVMTGNDFPSSGSNTTHIYVWPKSTLYAGGAGTATTFVDATNILVSPASTYDAGVSTVYMVSDYNGNSGGNGYVNIGTITGT
;
A
#
# COMPACT_ATOMS: atom_id res chain seq x y z
N PRO A 1 16.68 -24.02 -3.25
CA PRO A 1 15.82 -24.90 -2.47
C PRO A 1 14.60 -25.29 -3.31
N ALA A 2 14.08 -26.51 -3.09
CA ALA A 2 12.84 -26.93 -3.71
C ALA A 2 11.67 -26.17 -3.07
N THR A 3 10.65 -25.84 -3.87
CA THR A 3 9.40 -25.27 -3.36
C THR A 3 8.67 -26.30 -2.52
N SER A 4 8.22 -25.93 -1.33
CA SER A 4 7.42 -26.82 -0.46
C SER A 4 5.93 -26.78 -0.80
N GLN A 5 5.46 -25.69 -1.40
CA GLN A 5 4.08 -25.51 -1.85
C GLN A 5 4.06 -24.82 -3.22
N ASN A 6 3.15 -25.26 -4.06
CA ASN A 6 2.85 -24.67 -5.35
C ASN A 6 1.34 -24.81 -5.60
N PHE A 7 0.66 -23.67 -5.83
CA PHE A 7 -0.79 -23.65 -6.04
C PHE A 7 -1.16 -22.56 -7.03
N GLN A 8 -2.35 -22.67 -7.60
CA GLN A 8 -2.89 -21.69 -8.53
C GLN A 8 -3.33 -20.43 -7.77
N GLY A 9 -2.82 -19.29 -8.18
CA GLY A 9 -3.29 -17.97 -7.74
C GLY A 9 -4.58 -17.52 -8.43
N ILE A 10 -4.86 -16.21 -8.36
CA ILE A 10 -5.99 -15.60 -9.05
C ILE A 10 -5.78 -15.75 -10.56
N LEU A 11 -6.79 -16.27 -11.23
CA LEU A 11 -6.77 -16.40 -12.68
C LEU A 11 -7.15 -15.07 -13.34
N ASP A 12 -6.50 -14.75 -14.44
CA ASP A 12 -6.94 -13.68 -15.31
C ASP A 12 -8.32 -13.98 -15.86
N ASN A 13 -9.26 -13.08 -15.62
CA ASN A 13 -10.63 -13.17 -16.13
C ASN A 13 -10.87 -12.24 -17.35
N GLY A 14 -9.83 -11.55 -17.82
CA GLY A 14 -9.88 -10.67 -18.99
C GLY A 14 -10.73 -9.39 -18.80
N THR A 15 -11.07 -9.01 -17.57
CA THR A 15 -11.98 -7.88 -17.31
C THR A 15 -11.25 -6.58 -16.99
N LEU A 16 -10.04 -6.66 -16.44
CA LEU A 16 -9.20 -5.49 -16.13
C LEU A 16 -7.77 -5.70 -16.62
N ILE A 17 -7.23 -4.67 -17.28
CA ILE A 17 -5.86 -4.64 -17.81
C ILE A 17 -5.25 -3.28 -17.47
N PRO A 18 -4.15 -3.25 -16.73
CA PRO A 18 -3.44 -4.36 -16.08
C PRO A 18 -4.18 -4.93 -14.86
N PRO A 19 -3.86 -6.16 -14.40
CA PRO A 19 -4.48 -6.75 -13.21
C PRO A 19 -3.89 -6.25 -11.89
N ASP A 20 -2.69 -5.65 -11.91
CA ASP A 20 -1.91 -5.08 -10.78
C ASP A 20 -1.81 -6.05 -9.61
N ILE A 21 -1.14 -7.18 -9.88
CA ILE A 21 -0.98 -8.28 -8.93
C ILE A 21 0.04 -7.90 -7.86
N ASN A 22 -0.33 -8.06 -6.60
CA ASN A 22 0.57 -7.95 -5.46
C ASN A 22 0.29 -9.06 -4.44
N GLY A 23 1.21 -9.29 -3.48
CA GLY A 23 1.00 -10.36 -2.50
C GLY A 23 1.90 -10.25 -1.29
N ALA A 24 1.43 -10.82 -0.17
CA ALA A 24 2.18 -10.91 1.07
C ALA A 24 2.00 -12.27 1.73
N VAL A 25 3.08 -12.74 2.38
CA VAL A 25 3.12 -14.03 3.07
C VAL A 25 3.25 -13.81 4.57
N GLY A 26 2.21 -14.15 5.30
CA GLY A 26 2.17 -14.10 6.76
C GLY A 26 2.61 -15.40 7.44
N THR A 27 2.32 -15.50 8.73
CA THR A 27 2.64 -16.69 9.54
C THR A 27 1.82 -17.89 9.07
N SER A 28 0.51 -17.75 8.95
CA SER A 28 -0.43 -18.85 8.63
C SER A 28 -1.12 -18.69 7.29
N TYR A 29 -1.14 -17.49 6.74
CA TYR A 29 -1.86 -17.15 5.51
C TYR A 29 -0.97 -16.47 4.49
N THR A 30 -1.36 -16.59 3.24
CA THR A 30 -0.85 -15.78 2.12
C THR A 30 -2.00 -15.00 1.53
N ILE A 31 -1.78 -13.72 1.25
CA ILE A 31 -2.73 -12.87 0.52
C ILE A 31 -2.17 -12.60 -0.88
N GLU A 32 -3.01 -12.71 -1.89
CA GLU A 32 -2.79 -12.24 -3.24
C GLU A 32 -3.88 -11.21 -3.57
N THR A 33 -3.50 -10.06 -4.12
CA THR A 33 -4.42 -8.98 -4.51
C THR A 33 -4.37 -8.73 -6.01
N THR A 34 -5.50 -8.30 -6.55
CA THR A 34 -5.63 -7.71 -7.88
C THR A 34 -6.54 -6.49 -7.80
N ASN A 35 -6.72 -5.74 -8.90
CA ASN A 35 -7.67 -4.62 -8.97
C ASN A 35 -9.14 -4.96 -8.65
N GLN A 36 -9.49 -6.25 -8.56
CA GLN A 36 -10.87 -6.69 -8.34
C GLN A 36 -11.09 -7.33 -6.97
N GLN A 37 -10.12 -8.12 -6.54
CA GLN A 37 -10.28 -8.99 -5.38
C GLN A 37 -8.96 -9.27 -4.69
N PHE A 38 -9.05 -9.76 -3.48
CA PHE A 38 -7.95 -10.46 -2.85
C PHE A 38 -8.37 -11.87 -2.43
N ASN A 39 -7.45 -12.79 -2.60
CA ASN A 39 -7.58 -14.16 -2.15
C ASN A 39 -6.73 -14.40 -0.92
N ILE A 40 -7.28 -15.15 0.02
CA ILE A 40 -6.59 -15.60 1.23
C ILE A 40 -6.38 -17.11 1.12
N TYR A 41 -5.13 -17.53 1.16
CA TYR A 41 -4.74 -18.94 1.10
C TYR A 41 -4.17 -19.40 2.44
N ASN A 42 -4.43 -20.64 2.79
CA ASN A 42 -3.72 -21.28 3.89
C ASN A 42 -2.27 -21.57 3.43
N LYS A 43 -1.31 -21.01 4.16
CA LYS A 43 0.11 -21.11 3.80
C LYS A 43 0.64 -22.52 3.79
N SER A 44 0.18 -23.39 4.69
CA SER A 44 0.70 -24.75 4.83
C SER A 44 0.17 -25.71 3.78
N SER A 45 -1.04 -25.50 3.29
CA SER A 45 -1.70 -26.37 2.29
C SER A 45 -1.79 -25.76 0.90
N GLY A 46 -1.67 -24.44 0.77
CA GLY A 46 -1.95 -23.71 -0.47
C GLY A 46 -3.45 -23.66 -0.83
N SER A 47 -4.34 -24.16 0.05
CA SER A 47 -5.77 -24.13 -0.22
C SER A 47 -6.33 -22.72 -0.10
N LEU A 48 -7.20 -22.35 -1.05
CA LEU A 48 -7.97 -21.11 -0.99
C LEU A 48 -8.92 -21.16 0.22
N ASN A 49 -8.79 -20.19 1.09
CA ASN A 49 -9.64 -20.03 2.27
C ASN A 49 -10.84 -19.12 1.94
N SER A 50 -10.58 -17.95 1.36
CA SER A 50 -11.64 -17.04 0.95
C SER A 50 -11.21 -16.13 -0.19
N THR A 51 -12.21 -15.64 -0.93
CA THR A 51 -12.09 -14.56 -1.92
C THR A 51 -12.96 -13.40 -1.46
N VAL A 52 -12.38 -12.21 -1.41
CA VAL A 52 -13.08 -10.98 -1.04
C VAL A 52 -12.90 -9.95 -2.13
N SER A 53 -13.98 -9.33 -2.60
CA SER A 53 -13.84 -8.22 -3.56
C SER A 53 -13.23 -7.00 -2.87
N ILE A 54 -12.42 -6.25 -3.62
CA ILE A 54 -11.85 -4.98 -3.14
C ILE A 54 -12.95 -4.02 -2.68
N THR A 55 -14.03 -3.91 -3.45
CA THR A 55 -15.17 -3.08 -3.09
C THR A 55 -15.81 -3.51 -1.76
N THR A 56 -15.88 -4.81 -1.47
CA THR A 56 -16.41 -5.31 -0.19
C THR A 56 -15.49 -4.96 0.97
N LEU A 57 -14.17 -5.16 0.83
CA LEU A 57 -13.21 -4.83 1.87
C LEU A 57 -13.27 -3.34 2.22
N PHE A 58 -13.23 -2.48 1.20
CA PHE A 58 -13.15 -1.04 1.37
C PHE A 58 -14.51 -0.33 1.45
N ALA A 59 -15.64 -1.06 1.44
CA ALA A 59 -16.98 -0.48 1.58
C ALA A 59 -17.12 0.52 2.74
N PRO A 60 -16.52 0.29 3.94
CA PRO A 60 -16.62 1.24 5.05
C PRO A 60 -15.97 2.60 4.77
N SER A 61 -15.08 2.73 3.78
CA SER A 61 -14.48 4.01 3.39
C SER A 61 -15.50 4.94 2.70
N GLY A 62 -16.53 4.37 2.07
CA GLY A 62 -17.49 5.08 1.24
C GLY A 62 -16.94 5.53 -0.12
N LEU A 63 -15.78 5.02 -0.53
CA LEU A 63 -15.11 5.32 -1.80
C LEU A 63 -15.52 4.33 -2.90
N SER A 64 -15.12 4.62 -4.13
CA SER A 64 -15.34 3.78 -5.30
C SER A 64 -14.23 4.02 -6.34
N GLY A 65 -14.18 3.18 -7.39
CA GLY A 65 -13.14 3.31 -8.42
C GLY A 65 -11.77 2.93 -7.87
N TYR A 66 -11.68 1.75 -7.25
CA TYR A 66 -10.43 1.23 -6.67
C TYR A 66 -9.53 0.63 -7.73
N TYR A 67 -8.21 0.87 -7.61
CA TYR A 67 -7.17 0.32 -8.47
C TYR A 67 -5.83 0.28 -7.74
N ASP A 68 -4.84 -0.43 -8.28
CA ASP A 68 -3.46 -0.56 -7.81
C ASP A 68 -3.30 -0.98 -6.34
N PRO A 69 -3.82 -2.16 -5.94
CA PRO A 69 -3.65 -2.62 -4.58
C PRO A 69 -2.21 -3.02 -4.30
N HIS A 70 -1.70 -2.61 -3.14
CA HIS A 70 -0.42 -3.06 -2.63
C HIS A 70 -0.58 -3.64 -1.21
N VAL A 71 -0.03 -4.83 -0.96
CA VAL A 71 -0.16 -5.53 0.33
C VAL A 71 1.20 -5.82 0.94
N ILE A 72 1.32 -5.60 2.24
CA ILE A 72 2.48 -5.98 3.05
C ILE A 72 2.05 -6.82 4.25
N TYR A 73 3.00 -7.55 4.82
CA TYR A 73 2.83 -8.25 6.09
C TYR A 73 3.90 -7.81 7.09
N ASP A 74 3.46 -7.40 8.27
CA ASP A 74 4.30 -7.08 9.41
C ASP A 74 4.40 -8.29 10.36
N PRO A 75 5.50 -9.02 10.37
CA PRO A 75 5.64 -10.23 11.18
C PRO A 75 5.79 -9.93 12.68
N THR A 76 6.20 -8.73 13.07
CA THR A 76 6.37 -8.35 14.47
C THR A 76 5.03 -8.17 15.16
N ALA A 77 4.06 -7.61 14.46
CA ALA A 77 2.72 -7.39 14.97
C ALA A 77 1.72 -8.46 14.52
N ASP A 78 2.11 -9.35 13.60
CA ASP A 78 1.26 -10.33 12.93
C ASP A 78 0.03 -9.65 12.29
N ARG A 79 0.29 -8.73 11.32
CA ARG A 79 -0.73 -7.93 10.64
C ARG A 79 -0.47 -7.85 9.14
N PHE A 80 -1.55 -7.92 8.38
CA PHE A 80 -1.57 -7.54 6.98
C PHE A 80 -2.03 -6.08 6.84
N VAL A 81 -1.43 -5.36 5.91
CA VAL A 81 -1.82 -4.00 5.54
C VAL A 81 -1.97 -3.95 4.03
N ILE A 82 -3.11 -3.47 3.56
CA ILE A 82 -3.39 -3.27 2.13
C ILE A 82 -3.64 -1.79 1.90
N CYS A 83 -2.96 -1.17 0.96
CA CYS A 83 -3.35 0.13 0.43
C CYS A 83 -3.89 -0.01 -0.99
N ILE A 84 -4.65 1.01 -1.43
CA ILE A 84 -5.26 1.04 -2.75
C ILE A 84 -5.60 2.48 -3.11
N ASP A 85 -5.51 2.80 -4.39
CA ASP A 85 -6.03 4.05 -4.95
C ASP A 85 -7.54 3.99 -5.08
N ALA A 86 -8.19 5.15 -5.03
CA ALA A 86 -9.61 5.31 -5.28
C ALA A 86 -9.94 6.70 -5.83
N GLY A 87 -11.05 6.79 -6.56
CA GLY A 87 -11.49 8.04 -7.16
C GLY A 87 -10.94 8.26 -8.56
N GLY A 88 -10.94 9.48 -9.06
CA GLY A 88 -10.59 9.77 -10.46
C GLY A 88 -9.85 11.09 -10.69
N GLY A 89 -9.37 11.74 -9.64
CA GLY A 89 -8.55 12.96 -9.79
C GLY A 89 -9.29 14.12 -10.45
N THR A 90 -10.58 14.31 -10.16
CA THR A 90 -11.36 15.45 -10.62
C THR A 90 -11.99 16.18 -9.45
N ALA A 91 -12.33 17.45 -9.61
CA ALA A 91 -12.98 18.24 -8.56
C ALA A 91 -14.29 17.64 -8.04
N SER A 92 -15.00 16.85 -8.86
CA SER A 92 -16.22 16.13 -8.48
C SER A 92 -15.98 14.69 -8.02
N ASN A 93 -14.79 14.16 -8.23
CA ASN A 93 -14.36 12.83 -7.84
C ASN A 93 -12.85 12.87 -7.52
N PRO A 94 -12.45 13.46 -6.39
CA PRO A 94 -11.04 13.61 -6.04
C PRO A 94 -10.35 12.26 -5.85
N SER A 95 -9.03 12.26 -5.93
CA SER A 95 -8.21 11.08 -5.65
C SER A 95 -8.09 10.84 -4.15
N TYR A 96 -8.18 9.59 -3.77
CA TYR A 96 -8.02 9.10 -2.40
C TYR A 96 -7.05 7.93 -2.37
N PHE A 97 -6.37 7.76 -1.24
CA PHE A 97 -5.83 6.47 -0.84
C PHE A 97 -6.71 5.86 0.25
N ALA A 98 -6.97 4.57 0.13
CA ALA A 98 -7.56 3.79 1.21
C ALA A 98 -6.55 2.80 1.78
N LEU A 99 -6.64 2.55 3.09
CA LEU A 99 -5.77 1.63 3.82
C LEU A 99 -6.65 0.67 4.62
N ALA A 100 -6.38 -0.62 4.50
CA ALA A 100 -6.98 -1.67 5.31
C ALA A 100 -5.90 -2.33 6.16
N VAL A 101 -6.16 -2.46 7.46
CA VAL A 101 -5.27 -3.10 8.43
C VAL A 101 -6.01 -4.26 9.08
N SER A 102 -5.49 -5.49 8.98
CA SER A 102 -6.12 -6.64 9.64
C SER A 102 -6.10 -6.49 11.16
N ALA A 103 -7.20 -6.82 11.82
CA ALA A 103 -7.30 -6.70 13.27
C ALA A 103 -6.47 -7.78 14.02
N SER A 104 -6.05 -8.82 13.30
CA SER A 104 -5.19 -9.91 13.80
C SER A 104 -4.35 -10.50 12.66
N GLY A 105 -3.55 -11.53 12.97
CA GLY A 105 -2.84 -12.33 11.96
C GLY A 105 -3.74 -13.21 11.10
N ASP A 106 -5.03 -13.30 11.44
CA ASP A 106 -6.04 -13.96 10.62
C ASP A 106 -6.73 -12.92 9.71
N PRO A 107 -6.41 -12.87 8.42
CA PRO A 107 -6.98 -11.91 7.49
C PRO A 107 -8.42 -12.24 7.06
N THR A 108 -8.97 -13.37 7.49
CA THR A 108 -10.39 -13.70 7.28
C THR A 108 -11.30 -13.00 8.29
N GLY A 109 -10.73 -12.42 9.33
CA GLY A 109 -11.41 -11.67 10.37
C GLY A 109 -11.72 -10.22 10.02
N SER A 110 -11.79 -9.37 11.03
CA SER A 110 -12.10 -7.94 10.87
C SER A 110 -10.91 -7.14 10.37
N TRP A 111 -11.21 -6.03 9.70
CA TRP A 111 -10.25 -5.06 9.21
C TRP A 111 -10.61 -3.66 9.67
N TYR A 112 -9.61 -2.85 10.00
CA TYR A 112 -9.74 -1.41 10.22
C TYR A 112 -9.52 -0.69 8.89
N ILE A 113 -10.47 0.16 8.49
CA ILE A 113 -10.45 0.83 7.20
C ILE A 113 -10.22 2.33 7.41
N TYR A 114 -9.25 2.87 6.70
CA TYR A 114 -8.87 4.27 6.72
C TYR A 114 -8.89 4.84 5.31
N LYS A 115 -9.03 6.15 5.19
CA LYS A 115 -8.88 6.86 3.93
C LYS A 115 -8.19 8.20 4.12
N VAL A 116 -7.48 8.63 3.08
CA VAL A 116 -6.86 9.95 2.99
C VAL A 116 -7.31 10.57 1.68
N GLU A 117 -7.84 11.79 1.73
CA GLU A 117 -8.03 12.60 0.53
C GLU A 117 -6.67 13.13 0.11
N CYS A 118 -6.25 12.78 -1.10
CA CYS A 118 -4.91 13.08 -1.58
C CYS A 118 -4.87 14.41 -2.32
N THR A 119 -5.97 14.75 -2.99
CA THR A 119 -6.09 15.98 -3.76
C THR A 119 -7.25 16.80 -3.23
N PRO A 120 -7.04 18.10 -2.93
CA PRO A 120 -8.14 18.97 -2.55
C PRO A 120 -9.25 18.95 -3.61
N SER A 121 -10.51 18.95 -3.17
CA SER A 121 -11.69 18.85 -4.05
C SER A 121 -11.81 19.95 -5.13
N ALA A 122 -10.94 20.95 -5.11
CA ALA A 122 -10.88 22.04 -6.09
C ALA A 122 -9.84 21.81 -7.19
N THR A 123 -9.04 20.75 -7.13
CA THR A 123 -7.99 20.45 -8.09
C THR A 123 -8.37 19.27 -8.98
N SER A 124 -7.74 19.19 -10.15
CA SER A 124 -7.86 18.07 -11.09
C SER A 124 -6.53 17.30 -11.11
N ASP A 125 -6.08 16.89 -9.95
CA ASP A 125 -4.82 16.19 -9.79
C ASP A 125 -5.12 14.69 -9.62
N PHE A 126 -4.38 13.87 -10.32
CA PHE A 126 -4.52 12.43 -10.31
C PHE A 126 -3.42 11.81 -9.45
N MET A 127 -3.81 11.03 -8.45
CA MET A 127 -2.88 10.26 -7.63
C MET A 127 -2.81 8.83 -8.14
N ASP A 128 -1.62 8.26 -8.09
CA ASP A 128 -1.35 6.94 -8.63
C ASP A 128 -0.15 6.27 -7.94
N TYR A 129 -0.03 4.98 -8.12
CA TYR A 129 1.13 4.19 -7.71
C TYR A 129 1.35 4.15 -6.19
N PRO A 130 0.39 3.60 -5.43
CA PRO A 130 0.48 3.53 -3.97
C PRO A 130 1.52 2.49 -3.55
N MET A 131 2.47 2.89 -2.70
CA MET A 131 3.51 2.03 -2.17
C MET A 131 3.46 2.00 -0.65
N LEU A 132 3.68 0.84 -0.07
CA LEU A 132 3.69 0.64 1.39
C LEU A 132 5.06 0.23 1.90
N GLY A 133 5.40 0.74 3.08
CA GLY A 133 6.52 0.27 3.89
C GLY A 133 6.25 0.46 5.38
N PHE A 134 7.08 -0.16 6.21
CA PHE A 134 6.93 -0.04 7.65
C PHE A 134 8.27 -0.16 8.39
N SER A 135 8.26 0.30 9.64
CA SER A 135 9.32 0.05 10.63
C SER A 135 8.69 -0.51 11.92
N SER A 136 9.46 -0.52 13.00
CA SER A 136 8.89 -0.87 14.32
C SER A 136 7.85 0.15 14.81
N SER A 137 7.88 1.41 14.33
CA SER A 137 7.04 2.53 14.83
C SER A 137 6.02 3.05 13.83
N TRP A 138 6.29 2.92 12.53
CA TRP A 138 5.55 3.63 11.49
C TRP A 138 5.02 2.71 10.40
N ILE A 139 3.84 3.06 9.87
CA ILE A 139 3.38 2.66 8.55
C ILE A 139 3.54 3.90 7.66
N VAL A 140 4.18 3.72 6.51
CA VAL A 140 4.37 4.77 5.52
C VAL A 140 3.76 4.33 4.20
N MET A 141 2.97 5.20 3.62
CA MET A 141 2.44 5.05 2.26
C MET A 141 2.90 6.23 1.43
N THR A 142 3.27 5.97 0.20
CA THR A 142 3.58 7.01 -0.79
C THR A 142 2.68 6.84 -2.00
N GLY A 143 2.52 7.92 -2.77
CA GLY A 143 1.90 7.90 -4.07
C GLY A 143 2.29 9.13 -4.86
N ASN A 144 2.26 9.02 -6.18
CA ASN A 144 2.63 10.10 -7.08
C ASN A 144 1.42 10.97 -7.38
N ASP A 145 1.62 12.28 -7.31
CA ASP A 145 0.68 13.28 -7.75
C ASP A 145 1.01 13.72 -9.18
N PHE A 146 0.03 13.59 -10.06
CA PHE A 146 0.08 14.01 -11.46
C PHE A 146 -0.87 15.19 -11.65
N PRO A 147 -0.43 16.41 -11.32
CA PRO A 147 -1.29 17.58 -11.41
C PRO A 147 -1.60 17.92 -12.86
N SER A 148 -2.77 18.49 -13.10
CA SER A 148 -3.18 18.99 -14.43
C SER A 148 -2.26 20.09 -14.95
N SER A 149 -1.47 20.74 -14.09
CA SER A 149 -0.43 21.71 -14.44
C SER A 149 0.65 21.74 -13.35
N GLY A 150 1.90 21.87 -13.75
CA GLY A 150 3.05 21.87 -12.85
C GLY A 150 3.89 20.59 -12.96
N SER A 151 4.72 20.35 -11.98
CA SER A 151 5.58 19.16 -11.89
C SER A 151 4.95 18.10 -11.05
N ASN A 152 5.17 16.83 -11.41
CA ASN A 152 4.78 15.70 -10.59
C ASN A 152 5.53 15.72 -9.25
N THR A 153 4.87 15.28 -8.21
CA THR A 153 5.42 15.18 -6.85
C THR A 153 5.10 13.82 -6.24
N THR A 154 5.79 13.45 -5.15
CA THR A 154 5.39 12.30 -4.35
C THR A 154 4.81 12.79 -3.03
N HIS A 155 3.60 12.34 -2.71
CA HIS A 155 3.01 12.53 -1.40
C HIS A 155 3.38 11.36 -0.49
N ILE A 156 3.71 11.66 0.76
CA ILE A 156 4.17 10.70 1.76
C ILE A 156 3.26 10.82 2.98
N TYR A 157 2.60 9.72 3.32
CA TYR A 157 1.67 9.63 4.44
C TYR A 157 2.26 8.74 5.51
N VAL A 158 2.33 9.23 6.74
CA VAL A 158 2.97 8.55 7.87
C VAL A 158 1.99 8.42 9.03
N TRP A 159 1.83 7.21 9.52
CA TRP A 159 0.99 6.90 10.69
C TRP A 159 1.80 6.21 11.79
N PRO A 160 1.53 6.53 13.07
CA PRO A 160 1.98 5.68 14.16
C PRO A 160 1.36 4.29 14.00
N LYS A 161 2.21 3.27 13.90
CA LYS A 161 1.79 1.87 13.71
C LYS A 161 0.86 1.40 14.84
N SER A 162 1.16 1.77 16.08
CA SER A 162 0.34 1.42 17.24
C SER A 162 -1.09 1.94 17.14
N THR A 163 -1.28 3.14 16.60
CA THR A 163 -2.62 3.74 16.43
C THR A 163 -3.44 2.99 15.37
N LEU A 164 -2.84 2.69 14.20
CA LEU A 164 -3.54 1.96 13.15
C LEU A 164 -3.90 0.53 13.57
N TYR A 165 -2.97 -0.15 14.26
CA TYR A 165 -3.17 -1.54 14.68
C TYR A 165 -4.17 -1.70 15.83
N ALA A 166 -4.44 -0.63 16.56
CA ALA A 166 -5.49 -0.58 17.58
C ALA A 166 -6.87 -0.15 17.03
N GLY A 167 -6.99 0.12 15.73
CA GLY A 167 -8.22 0.67 15.15
C GLY A 167 -8.50 2.11 15.58
N GLY A 168 -7.46 2.85 15.96
CA GLY A 168 -7.56 4.25 16.40
C GLY A 168 -7.75 5.24 15.23
N ALA A 169 -7.59 6.52 15.50
CA ALA A 169 -7.73 7.57 14.50
C ALA A 169 -6.72 7.41 13.35
N GLY A 170 -7.21 7.41 12.13
CA GLY A 170 -6.41 7.23 10.90
C GLY A 170 -5.80 8.53 10.36
N THR A 171 -5.51 9.53 11.21
CA THR A 171 -4.92 10.78 10.76
C THR A 171 -3.44 10.60 10.45
N ALA A 172 -3.05 10.85 9.20
CA ALA A 172 -1.66 10.81 8.75
C ALA A 172 -0.95 12.13 9.01
N THR A 173 0.36 12.07 9.25
CA THR A 173 1.25 13.20 8.98
C THR A 173 1.65 13.12 7.50
N THR A 174 1.49 14.24 6.77
CA THR A 174 1.73 14.28 5.33
C THR A 174 2.95 15.12 5.01
N PHE A 175 3.78 14.61 4.09
CA PHE A 175 4.90 15.33 3.49
C PHE A 175 4.76 15.28 1.97
N VAL A 176 5.42 16.21 1.28
CA VAL A 176 5.49 16.24 -0.17
C VAL A 176 6.96 16.30 -0.59
N ASP A 177 7.38 15.36 -1.40
CA ASP A 177 8.66 15.43 -2.10
C ASP A 177 8.41 16.05 -3.49
N ALA A 178 8.81 17.30 -3.64
CA ALA A 178 8.64 18.06 -4.88
C ALA A 178 9.79 17.82 -5.89
N THR A 179 10.75 16.97 -5.53
CA THR A 179 11.96 16.73 -6.33
C THR A 179 11.97 15.36 -6.98
N ASN A 180 11.45 14.36 -6.25
CA ASN A 180 11.47 12.96 -6.66
C ASN A 180 10.05 12.44 -6.86
N ILE A 181 9.89 11.60 -7.86
CA ILE A 181 8.71 10.75 -8.06
C ILE A 181 9.10 9.29 -7.87
N LEU A 182 8.11 8.41 -7.69
CA LEU A 182 8.32 6.98 -7.46
C LEU A 182 9.15 6.70 -6.19
N VAL A 183 8.93 7.52 -5.15
CA VAL A 183 9.55 7.28 -3.85
C VAL A 183 8.90 6.08 -3.18
N SER A 184 9.66 5.01 -2.97
CA SER A 184 9.16 3.76 -2.39
C SER A 184 9.64 3.59 -0.95
N PRO A 185 8.74 3.44 0.03
CA PRO A 185 9.11 3.15 1.40
C PRO A 185 9.53 1.67 1.56
N ALA A 186 10.61 1.42 2.27
CA ALA A 186 11.09 0.07 2.56
C ALA A 186 10.35 -0.52 3.77
N SER A 187 10.19 -1.84 3.75
CA SER A 187 9.75 -2.60 4.93
C SER A 187 10.96 -3.04 5.75
N THR A 188 11.00 -2.64 7.02
CA THR A 188 12.06 -2.98 7.96
C THR A 188 11.56 -4.04 8.95
N TYR A 189 12.12 -5.24 8.87
CA TYR A 189 11.73 -6.39 9.69
C TYR A 189 12.48 -6.48 11.03
N ASP A 190 13.41 -5.56 11.29
CA ASP A 190 14.11 -5.44 12.57
C ASP A 190 13.26 -4.64 13.56
N ALA A 191 12.81 -5.28 14.63
CA ALA A 191 12.00 -4.66 15.67
C ALA A 191 12.72 -3.53 16.43
N GLY A 192 14.04 -3.47 16.37
CA GLY A 192 14.85 -2.40 16.97
C GLY A 192 14.98 -1.14 16.10
N VAL A 193 14.54 -1.20 14.84
CA VAL A 193 14.69 -0.08 13.90
C VAL A 193 13.37 0.66 13.74
N SER A 194 13.30 1.89 14.22
CA SER A 194 12.13 2.77 14.08
C SER A 194 12.15 3.63 12.82
N THR A 195 13.29 3.78 12.15
CA THR A 195 13.42 4.54 10.91
C THR A 195 12.78 3.79 9.75
N VAL A 196 11.97 4.48 8.93
CA VAL A 196 11.60 3.99 7.59
C VAL A 196 12.54 4.60 6.58
N TYR A 197 13.19 3.77 5.80
CA TYR A 197 14.00 4.19 4.66
C TYR A 197 13.12 4.27 3.42
N MET A 198 13.34 5.30 2.63
CA MET A 198 12.66 5.49 1.35
C MET A 198 13.69 5.56 0.24
N VAL A 199 13.37 4.99 -0.90
CA VAL A 199 14.27 4.91 -2.05
C VAL A 199 13.56 5.49 -3.27
N SER A 200 14.26 6.34 -4.02
CA SER A 200 13.86 6.74 -5.37
C SER A 200 15.06 6.65 -6.31
N ASP A 201 14.81 6.58 -7.60
CA ASP A 201 15.90 6.67 -8.54
C ASP A 201 16.47 8.10 -8.57
N TYR A 202 17.71 8.21 -8.98
CA TYR A 202 18.36 9.47 -9.26
C TYR A 202 18.64 9.54 -10.76
N ASN A 203 17.97 10.43 -11.47
CA ASN A 203 18.07 10.61 -12.92
C ASN A 203 19.45 11.08 -13.40
N GLY A 204 20.51 10.66 -12.75
CA GLY A 204 21.87 11.10 -12.98
C GLY A 204 22.85 9.95 -13.20
N ASN A 205 22.55 9.03 -14.13
CA ASN A 205 23.53 8.01 -14.50
C ASN A 205 24.76 8.66 -15.12
N SER A 206 25.94 8.36 -14.60
CA SER A 206 27.20 8.88 -15.11
C SER A 206 28.30 7.83 -15.04
N GLY A 207 29.10 7.72 -16.10
CA GLY A 207 30.26 6.82 -16.14
C GLY A 207 29.91 5.34 -15.97
N GLY A 208 28.71 4.90 -16.36
CA GLY A 208 28.25 3.52 -16.18
C GLY A 208 27.76 3.18 -14.75
N ASN A 209 27.64 4.17 -13.87
CA ASN A 209 27.08 4.02 -12.53
C ASN A 209 25.66 4.55 -12.49
N GLY A 210 24.76 3.80 -11.84
CA GLY A 210 23.44 4.25 -11.43
C GLY A 210 23.46 4.73 -9.98
N TYR A 211 22.62 5.69 -9.65
CA TYR A 211 22.49 6.25 -8.32
C TYR A 211 21.05 6.15 -7.85
N VAL A 212 20.86 6.06 -6.53
CA VAL A 212 19.57 6.12 -5.88
C VAL A 212 19.58 7.21 -4.82
N ASN A 213 18.45 7.88 -4.63
CA ASN A 213 18.23 8.74 -3.49
C ASN A 213 17.73 7.89 -2.31
N ILE A 214 18.22 8.20 -1.11
CA ILE A 214 17.73 7.57 0.12
C ILE A 214 17.20 8.67 1.03
N GLY A 215 15.91 8.60 1.30
CA GLY A 215 15.23 9.41 2.31
C GLY A 215 14.96 8.61 3.58
N THR A 216 14.64 9.31 4.67
CA THR A 216 14.29 8.65 5.94
C THR A 216 13.11 9.35 6.61
N ILE A 217 12.21 8.55 7.19
CA ILE A 217 11.21 8.99 8.15
C ILE A 217 11.69 8.57 9.53
N THR A 218 11.86 9.54 10.40
CA THR A 218 12.26 9.34 11.80
C THR A 218 11.32 10.12 12.72
N GLY A 219 11.28 9.75 13.98
CA GLY A 219 10.46 10.41 15.00
C GLY A 219 10.32 9.54 16.25
N THR A 220 9.74 10.10 17.28
CA THR A 220 9.44 9.42 18.56
C THR A 220 7.93 9.32 18.75
#